data_cb7b1d41037fc5822e710ba135d2c201
#
_entry.id   cb7b1d41037fc5822e710ba135d2c201
#
_cell.length_a   1.000
_cell.length_b   1.000
_cell.length_c   1.000
_cell.angle_alpha   90.00
_cell.angle_beta   90.00
_cell.angle_gamma   90.00
#
_symmetry.space_group_name_H-M   'P 1'
#
loop_
_entity.id
_entity.type
_entity.pdbx_description
1 polymer ?
#
loop_
_entity_poly.entity_id
_entity_poly.type
_entity_poly.pdbx_seq_one_letter_code
_entity_poly.pdbx_strand_id
1 'polypeptide(L)'
;MRQMSQYPLWNQLNTLKEAQWVDLTHTFDPNIPRFSEFEKGEVSTLFNVKDHGFYVQRWSIVTQYGTHIDAPIHFVENRRYLE
;
A
#
# COMPACT_ATOMS: atom_id res chain seq x y z
N MET A 1 -4.92 29.26 19.96
CA MET A 1 -4.14 28.22 20.68
C MET A 1 -4.89 26.90 20.63
N ARG A 2 -4.19 25.84 20.31
CA ARG A 2 -4.77 24.50 20.21
C ARG A 2 -5.00 23.93 21.60
N GLN A 3 -6.20 23.43 21.85
CA GLN A 3 -6.51 22.80 23.13
C GLN A 3 -5.98 21.37 23.16
N MET A 4 -5.24 21.01 24.18
CA MET A 4 -4.71 19.67 24.38
C MET A 4 -5.82 18.74 24.85
N SER A 5 -5.90 17.57 24.24
CA SER A 5 -6.74 16.49 24.73
C SER A 5 -6.10 15.77 25.91
N GLN A 6 -6.92 15.17 26.78
CA GLN A 6 -6.41 14.29 27.82
C GLN A 6 -5.86 12.97 27.30
N TYR A 7 -6.05 12.65 26.00
CA TYR A 7 -5.60 11.41 25.39
C TYR A 7 -4.35 11.67 24.56
N PRO A 8 -3.16 11.20 25.02
CA PRO A 8 -1.88 11.48 24.33
C PRO A 8 -1.86 11.04 22.86
N LEU A 9 -2.45 9.88 22.56
CA LEU A 9 -2.47 9.37 21.18
C LEU A 9 -3.28 10.28 20.27
N TRP A 10 -4.39 10.80 20.76
CA TRP A 10 -5.23 11.75 20.03
C TRP A 10 -4.50 13.06 19.75
N ASN A 11 -3.72 13.53 20.72
CA ASN A 11 -2.89 14.71 20.55
C ASN A 11 -1.83 14.52 19.48
N GLN A 12 -1.19 13.35 19.45
CA GLN A 12 -0.21 13.00 18.43
C GLN A 12 -0.84 12.97 17.04
N LEU A 13 -2.02 12.36 16.90
CA LEU A 13 -2.75 12.33 15.63
C LEU A 13 -3.08 13.75 15.14
N ASN A 14 -3.55 14.60 16.03
CA ASN A 14 -3.86 15.99 15.68
C ASN A 14 -2.62 16.76 15.21
N THR A 15 -1.48 16.51 15.84
CA THR A 15 -0.20 17.11 15.42
C THR A 15 0.18 16.64 14.01
N LEU A 16 0.05 15.37 13.74
CA LEU A 16 0.33 14.79 12.42
C LEU A 16 -0.58 15.36 11.33
N LYS A 17 -1.86 15.59 11.64
CA LYS A 17 -2.81 16.18 10.68
C LYS A 17 -2.42 17.59 10.25
N GLU A 18 -1.72 18.33 11.12
CA GLU A 18 -1.26 19.70 10.83
C GLU A 18 0.05 19.73 10.03
N ALA A 19 0.75 18.59 9.93
CA ALA A 19 1.99 18.51 9.19
C ALA A 19 1.73 18.59 7.68
N GLN A 20 2.75 19.00 6.95
CA GLN A 20 2.71 18.95 5.49
C GLN A 20 2.90 17.51 5.03
N TRP A 21 1.89 16.96 4.36
CA TRP A 21 1.94 15.60 3.84
C TRP A 21 2.38 15.63 2.39
N VAL A 22 3.34 14.79 2.07
CA VAL A 22 3.86 14.64 0.70
C VAL A 22 3.66 13.19 0.28
N ASP A 23 2.89 12.99 -0.79
CA ASP A 23 2.67 11.65 -1.34
C ASP A 23 3.80 11.33 -2.31
N LEU A 24 4.65 10.39 -1.94
CA LEU A 24 5.78 9.91 -2.75
C LEU A 24 5.45 8.62 -3.48
N THR A 25 4.21 8.17 -3.43
CA THR A 25 3.78 6.93 -4.06
C THR A 25 3.79 7.07 -5.58
N HIS A 26 4.44 6.14 -6.25
CA HIS A 26 4.36 6.04 -7.72
C HIS A 26 3.03 5.42 -8.12
N THR A 27 2.56 5.76 -9.33
CA THR A 27 1.37 5.12 -9.89
C THR A 27 1.55 3.60 -9.88
N PHE A 28 0.56 2.90 -9.37
CA PHE A 28 0.57 1.43 -9.32
C PHE A 28 -0.11 0.87 -10.56
N ASP A 29 0.66 0.12 -11.35
CA ASP A 29 0.23 -0.40 -12.65
C ASP A 29 1.05 -1.67 -12.95
N PRO A 30 0.49 -2.67 -13.66
CA PRO A 30 1.25 -3.89 -13.98
C PRO A 30 2.53 -3.65 -14.79
N ASN A 31 2.60 -2.54 -15.51
CA ASN A 31 3.71 -2.22 -16.41
C ASN A 31 4.79 -1.33 -15.78
N ILE A 32 4.71 -1.06 -14.48
CA ILE A 32 5.72 -0.24 -13.79
C ILE A 32 7.06 -0.95 -13.75
N PRO A 33 8.18 -0.20 -13.59
CA PRO A 33 9.50 -0.80 -13.39
C PRO A 33 9.50 -1.76 -12.20
N ARG A 34 10.20 -2.87 -12.35
CA ARG A 34 10.33 -3.89 -11.31
C ARG A 34 11.72 -4.50 -11.33
N PHE A 35 12.11 -5.15 -10.24
CA PHE A 35 13.34 -5.92 -10.21
C PHE A 35 13.28 -7.04 -11.25
N SER A 36 14.35 -7.23 -12.02
CA SER A 36 14.37 -8.13 -13.20
C SER A 36 14.06 -9.58 -12.87
N GLU A 37 14.35 -10.02 -11.63
CA GLU A 37 14.08 -11.41 -11.20
C GLU A 37 12.60 -11.65 -10.87
N PHE A 38 11.80 -10.59 -10.78
CA PHE A 38 10.39 -10.70 -10.42
C PHE A 38 9.51 -10.78 -11.66
N GLU A 39 8.45 -11.56 -11.57
CA GLU A 39 7.47 -11.67 -12.64
C GLU A 39 6.68 -10.37 -12.78
N LYS A 40 6.28 -10.06 -14.00
CA LYS A 40 5.37 -8.95 -14.28
C LYS A 40 4.02 -9.20 -13.62
N GLY A 41 3.44 -8.15 -13.04
CA GLY A 41 2.09 -8.22 -12.50
C GLY A 41 1.05 -8.53 -13.56
N GLU A 42 0.05 -9.30 -13.19
CA GLU A 42 -1.06 -9.66 -14.07
C GLU A 42 -2.37 -9.20 -13.47
N VAL A 43 -3.26 -8.67 -14.32
CA VAL A 43 -4.58 -8.20 -13.93
C VAL A 43 -5.62 -8.80 -14.84
N SER A 44 -6.69 -9.34 -14.27
CA SER A 44 -7.84 -9.78 -15.04
C SER A 44 -9.13 -9.24 -14.43
N THR A 45 -10.06 -8.85 -15.28
CA THR A 45 -11.38 -8.39 -14.84
C THR A 45 -12.27 -9.61 -14.63
N LEU A 46 -12.76 -9.81 -13.40
CA LEU A 46 -13.65 -10.91 -13.07
C LEU A 46 -15.12 -10.54 -13.27
N PHE A 47 -15.49 -9.32 -12.89
CA PHE A 47 -16.85 -8.83 -12.98
C PHE A 47 -16.84 -7.39 -13.48
N ASN A 48 -17.83 -7.00 -14.27
CA ASN A 48 -17.98 -5.64 -14.75
C ASN A 48 -19.40 -5.12 -14.44
N VAL A 49 -19.54 -3.80 -14.43
CA VAL A 49 -20.80 -3.16 -14.04
C VAL A 49 -21.93 -3.49 -15.01
N LYS A 50 -21.61 -3.51 -16.31
CA LYS A 50 -22.61 -3.73 -17.35
C LYS A 50 -23.31 -5.10 -17.23
N ASP A 51 -22.51 -6.16 -17.02
CA ASP A 51 -23.03 -7.53 -17.03
C ASP A 51 -23.38 -8.04 -15.63
N HIS A 52 -22.75 -7.51 -14.58
CA HIS A 52 -22.84 -8.07 -13.23
C HIS A 52 -23.29 -7.05 -12.18
N GLY A 53 -23.33 -5.76 -12.50
CA GLY A 53 -23.71 -4.71 -11.58
C GLY A 53 -22.62 -4.20 -10.65
N PHE A 54 -21.42 -4.75 -10.75
CA PHE A 54 -20.25 -4.33 -9.96
C PHE A 54 -18.96 -4.67 -10.70
N TYR A 55 -17.86 -4.04 -10.29
CA TYR A 55 -16.56 -4.20 -10.94
C TYR A 55 -15.55 -4.82 -9.97
N VAL A 56 -14.92 -5.94 -10.39
CA VAL A 56 -13.91 -6.64 -9.59
C VAL A 56 -12.79 -7.13 -10.48
N GLN A 57 -11.56 -6.92 -10.05
CA GLN A 57 -10.37 -7.44 -10.71
C GLN A 57 -9.67 -8.47 -9.83
N ARG A 58 -8.92 -9.34 -10.47
CA ARG A 58 -7.93 -10.21 -9.80
C ARG A 58 -6.55 -9.69 -10.15
N TRP A 59 -5.71 -9.51 -9.14
CA TRP A 59 -4.31 -9.11 -9.29
C TRP A 59 -3.40 -10.23 -8.83
N SER A 60 -2.35 -10.51 -9.63
CA SER A 60 -1.28 -11.42 -9.26
C SER A 60 0.03 -10.65 -9.34
N ILE A 61 0.63 -10.37 -8.20
CA ILE A 61 1.87 -9.58 -8.09
C ILE A 61 2.76 -10.14 -7.00
N VAL A 62 4.05 -9.89 -7.11
CA VAL A 62 4.96 -10.10 -5.98
C VAL A 62 4.79 -8.97 -4.97
N THR A 63 5.15 -9.22 -3.72
CA THR A 63 4.94 -8.23 -2.65
C THR A 63 5.83 -6.98 -2.80
N GLN A 64 6.98 -7.10 -3.45
CA GLN A 64 7.92 -6.00 -3.68
C GLN A 64 7.67 -5.36 -5.05
N TYR A 65 6.44 -4.94 -5.29
CA TYR A 65 5.98 -4.34 -6.53
C TYR A 65 5.50 -2.92 -6.30
N GLY A 66 6.00 -1.96 -7.09
CA GLY A 66 5.67 -0.55 -6.90
C GLY A 66 6.22 0.02 -5.59
N THR A 67 5.60 1.08 -5.10
CA THR A 67 5.93 1.67 -3.80
C THR A 67 5.40 0.76 -2.70
N HIS A 68 6.27 0.27 -1.84
CA HIS A 68 5.90 -0.74 -0.84
C HIS A 68 6.71 -0.59 0.44
N ILE A 69 6.33 -1.36 1.44
CA ILE A 69 7.03 -1.49 2.71
C ILE A 69 7.61 -2.90 2.81
N ASP A 70 8.82 -3.02 3.34
CA ASP A 70 9.45 -4.31 3.57
C ASP A 70 9.28 -4.76 5.01
N ALA A 71 8.82 -6.01 5.19
CA ALA A 71 8.79 -6.64 6.50
C ALA A 71 10.22 -7.10 6.86
N PRO A 72 10.51 -7.29 8.17
CA PRO A 72 11.85 -7.76 8.58
C PRO A 72 12.28 -9.08 7.92
N ILE A 73 11.34 -9.98 7.62
CA ILE A 73 11.62 -11.25 6.95
C ILE A 73 12.23 -11.07 5.57
N HIS A 74 12.05 -9.92 4.91
CA HIS A 74 12.50 -9.72 3.53
C HIS A 74 14.00 -10.00 3.36
N PHE A 75 14.81 -9.64 4.33
CA PHE A 75 16.26 -9.88 4.28
C PHE A 75 16.80 -10.76 5.40
N VAL A 76 15.99 -11.06 6.44
CA VAL A 76 16.47 -11.75 7.64
C VAL A 76 15.54 -12.93 7.95
N GLU A 77 16.11 -14.15 7.95
CA GLU A 77 15.36 -15.35 8.27
C GLU A 77 14.74 -15.30 9.66
N ASN A 78 13.61 -15.95 9.83
CA ASN A 78 12.92 -16.12 11.10
C ASN A 78 12.51 -14.80 11.77
N ARG A 79 12.32 -13.75 10.97
CA ARG A 79 11.79 -12.48 11.42
C ARG A 79 10.32 -12.34 11.06
N ARG A 80 9.71 -11.26 11.52
CA ARG A 80 8.28 -11.04 11.34
C ARG A 80 7.90 -10.81 9.88
N TYR A 81 6.77 -11.36 9.52
CA TYR A 81 6.08 -11.04 8.29
C TYR A 81 5.30 -9.73 8.43
N LEU A 82 4.70 -9.27 7.34
CA LEU A 82 3.95 -8.01 7.34
C LEU A 82 2.62 -8.12 8.08
N GLU A 83 1.98 -9.28 8.06
CA GLU A 83 0.70 -9.50 8.73
C GLU A 83 0.78 -9.49 10.27
#